data_1564ef8c0e5ec7c7243b73a7952e7e1c
#
_entry.id   1564ef8c0e5ec7c7243b73a7952e7e1c
#
_cell.length_a   1.000
_cell.length_b   1.000
_cell.length_c   1.000
_cell.angle_alpha   90.00
_cell.angle_beta   90.00
_cell.angle_gamma   90.00
#
_symmetry.space_group_name_H-M   'P 1'
#
loop_
_entity.id
_entity.type
_entity.pdbx_description
1 polymer ?
#
loop_
_entity_poly.entity_id
_entity_poly.type
_entity_poly.pdbx_seq_one_letter_code
_entity_poly.pdbx_strand_id
1 'polypeptide(L)'
;MIPGLVACYYSSVSIGIPYDEDWYYSNMGESCSNLKTLDLEDKYDVKELKHTWPGLDDRIGSSFSASITGYLNIGPSADYVFHITCMASVILYFDTATTPLIYASVSKMKNATIYLTTGRHLMRLYFSSSYLARLLVQYSSPEAGLPLTTIDDTVTFVGGMAPSLQERDITTFISGTIETTRPCMRGSYITSFTVSPPFPVGISINSVSGVISGSSSLYSSEDYVITASGPLGSTTTTIHVTVGVVPVSGLKAKYYRLLTPQICGMTYFLDVILKFADTVDASIYHPELPLGHA
;
A
#
# COMPACT_ATOMS: atom_id res chain seq x y z
N MET A 1 2.04 -23.93 4.69
CA MET A 1 2.53 -22.54 4.81
C MET A 1 2.76 -22.01 3.41
N ILE A 2 2.58 -20.71 3.23
CA ILE A 2 2.74 -20.06 1.94
C ILE A 2 4.18 -19.55 1.83
N PRO A 3 4.95 -19.97 0.80
CA PRO A 3 6.30 -19.48 0.57
C PRO A 3 6.33 -18.00 0.22
N GLY A 4 7.40 -17.31 0.65
CA GLY A 4 7.65 -15.90 0.36
C GLY A 4 7.45 -14.97 1.54
N LEU A 5 7.54 -13.67 1.29
CA LEU A 5 7.45 -12.58 2.26
C LEU A 5 6.27 -11.67 1.92
N VAL A 6 5.69 -11.03 2.91
CA VAL A 6 4.70 -9.98 2.72
C VAL A 6 5.44 -8.66 2.55
N ALA A 7 5.21 -7.96 1.46
CA ALA A 7 5.68 -6.59 1.26
C ALA A 7 4.49 -5.64 1.14
N CYS A 8 4.43 -4.61 1.98
CA CYS A 8 3.49 -3.52 1.87
C CYS A 8 4.22 -2.23 1.50
N TYR A 9 3.69 -1.49 0.53
CA TYR A 9 4.31 -0.33 -0.09
C TYR A 9 3.55 0.94 0.28
N TYR A 10 4.31 2.01 0.46
CA TYR A 10 3.82 3.31 0.93
C TYR A 10 4.39 4.40 0.06
N SER A 11 3.56 5.36 -0.33
CA SER A 11 4.04 6.58 -0.96
C SER A 11 4.90 7.35 0.05
N SER A 12 6.15 7.61 -0.31
CA SER A 12 7.08 8.34 0.56
C SER A 12 7.11 9.82 0.20
N VAL A 13 6.88 10.66 1.19
CA VAL A 13 6.99 12.12 1.05
C VAL A 13 8.38 12.61 1.44
N SER A 14 9.18 11.81 2.11
CA SER A 14 10.51 12.17 2.61
C SER A 14 11.60 11.26 2.06
N ILE A 15 12.62 11.88 1.50
CA ILE A 15 13.80 11.21 0.96
C ILE A 15 14.79 10.95 2.10
N GLY A 16 15.19 9.68 2.28
CA GLY A 16 16.48 9.34 2.84
C GLY A 16 16.57 8.76 4.25
N ILE A 17 15.48 8.60 4.98
CA ILE A 17 15.47 7.88 6.26
C ILE A 17 14.31 6.88 6.24
N PRO A 18 14.53 5.57 6.46
CA PRO A 18 13.41 4.67 6.69
C PRO A 18 12.66 5.17 7.92
N TYR A 19 11.35 5.23 7.81
CA TYR A 19 10.50 5.50 8.96
C TYR A 19 10.76 4.42 10.02
N ASP A 20 10.56 4.75 11.29
CA ASP A 20 10.62 3.77 12.35
C ASP A 20 9.52 2.72 12.21
N GLU A 21 9.64 1.65 12.98
CA GLU A 21 8.69 0.54 12.96
C GLU A 21 7.26 0.99 13.29
N ASP A 22 7.11 1.92 14.23
CA ASP A 22 5.81 2.44 14.67
C ASP A 22 5.11 3.18 13.55
N TRP A 23 5.86 3.88 12.69
CA TRP A 23 5.29 4.54 11.53
C TRP A 23 4.64 3.53 10.57
N TYR A 24 5.33 2.43 10.23
CA TYR A 24 4.78 1.40 9.34
C TYR A 24 3.58 0.68 9.94
N TYR A 25 3.54 0.50 11.24
CA TYR A 25 2.38 -0.07 11.93
C TYR A 25 1.19 0.87 12.01
N SER A 26 1.42 2.16 11.97
CA SER A 26 0.37 3.19 12.10
C SER A 26 -0.22 3.63 10.77
N ASN A 27 0.48 3.41 9.65
CA ASN A 27 0.06 3.89 8.34
C ASN A 27 -0.47 2.77 7.45
N MET A 28 -1.37 3.16 6.52
CA MET A 28 -1.91 2.26 5.51
C MET A 28 -1.04 2.33 4.25
N GLY A 29 -0.71 1.17 3.69
CA GLY A 29 0.02 1.06 2.43
C GLY A 29 -0.88 1.24 1.21
N GLU A 30 -0.28 1.61 0.09
CA GLU A 30 -0.98 1.69 -1.21
C GLU A 30 -1.27 0.30 -1.78
N SER A 31 -0.39 -0.65 -1.52
CA SER A 31 -0.52 -2.04 -1.95
C SER A 31 0.29 -2.98 -1.05
N CYS A 32 -0.12 -4.23 -1.00
CA CYS A 32 0.67 -5.31 -0.40
C CYS A 32 0.76 -6.50 -1.36
N SER A 33 1.90 -7.18 -1.40
CA SER A 33 2.15 -8.32 -2.28
C SER A 33 2.95 -9.42 -1.59
N ASN A 34 3.01 -10.61 -2.25
CA ASN A 34 3.89 -11.69 -1.85
C ASN A 34 5.19 -11.61 -2.64
N LEU A 35 6.29 -11.28 -1.98
CA LEU A 35 7.62 -11.30 -2.58
C LEU A 35 8.22 -12.70 -2.53
N LYS A 36 8.80 -13.12 -3.65
CA LYS A 36 9.44 -14.43 -3.84
C LYS A 36 10.95 -14.40 -3.68
N THR A 37 11.54 -13.22 -3.68
CA THR A 37 13.00 -13.04 -3.53
C THR A 37 13.29 -11.67 -2.94
N LEU A 38 14.43 -11.54 -2.28
CA LEU A 38 15.02 -10.26 -1.88
C LEU A 38 16.20 -9.85 -2.80
N ASP A 39 16.10 -10.20 -4.07
CA ASP A 39 16.91 -9.64 -5.15
C ASP A 39 16.01 -8.77 -6.02
N LEU A 40 15.92 -7.50 -5.68
CA LEU A 40 14.94 -6.56 -6.20
C LEU A 40 15.63 -5.35 -6.81
N GLU A 41 15.20 -4.98 -8.01
CA GLU A 41 15.64 -3.77 -8.69
C GLU A 41 14.43 -3.08 -9.31
N ASP A 42 14.30 -1.78 -9.08
CA ASP A 42 13.26 -0.99 -9.72
C ASP A 42 13.84 -0.10 -10.81
N LYS A 43 13.17 -0.11 -11.95
CA LYS A 43 13.39 0.80 -13.08
C LYS A 43 12.08 1.51 -13.35
N TYR A 44 11.92 2.65 -12.72
CA TYR A 44 10.73 3.47 -12.94
C TYR A 44 10.72 4.06 -14.35
N ASP A 45 9.74 3.65 -15.16
CA ASP A 45 9.52 4.25 -16.48
C ASP A 45 8.65 5.50 -16.35
N VAL A 46 9.27 6.66 -16.52
CA VAL A 46 8.59 7.97 -16.43
C VAL A 46 7.57 8.21 -17.56
N LYS A 47 7.64 7.48 -18.66
CA LYS A 47 6.70 7.64 -19.79
C LYS A 47 5.45 6.80 -19.58
N GLU A 48 5.62 5.59 -19.08
CA GLU A 48 4.52 4.68 -18.81
C GLU A 48 4.01 4.79 -17.35
N LEU A 49 4.71 5.53 -16.49
CA LEU A 49 4.45 5.66 -15.05
C LEU A 49 4.37 4.30 -14.36
N LYS A 50 5.32 3.42 -14.69
CA LYS A 50 5.34 2.04 -14.20
C LYS A 50 6.62 1.69 -13.46
N HIS A 51 6.47 0.85 -12.46
CA HIS A 51 7.54 0.23 -11.71
C HIS A 51 7.83 -1.19 -12.19
N THR A 52 9.10 -1.59 -12.15
CA THR A 52 9.51 -2.98 -12.36
C THR A 52 9.57 -3.77 -11.05
N TRP A 53 9.48 -3.10 -9.91
CA TRP A 53 9.50 -3.71 -8.59
C TRP A 53 8.20 -4.50 -8.34
N PRO A 54 8.29 -5.78 -7.96
CA PRO A 54 7.13 -6.66 -7.84
C PRO A 54 6.09 -6.15 -6.83
N GLY A 55 4.85 -5.98 -7.29
CA GLY A 55 3.72 -5.60 -6.45
C GLY A 55 3.66 -4.13 -6.06
N LEU A 56 4.61 -3.31 -6.52
CA LEU A 56 4.53 -1.86 -6.33
C LEU A 56 3.40 -1.29 -7.20
N ASP A 57 2.52 -0.52 -6.59
CA ASP A 57 1.37 0.09 -7.28
C ASP A 57 1.80 1.28 -8.14
N ASP A 58 1.25 1.37 -9.36
CA ASP A 58 1.56 2.46 -10.31
C ASP A 58 1.18 3.87 -9.80
N ARG A 59 0.35 3.96 -8.75
CA ARG A 59 0.03 5.23 -8.08
C ARG A 59 1.20 5.80 -7.27
N ILE A 60 2.13 4.93 -6.90
CA ILE A 60 3.31 5.31 -6.15
C ILE A 60 4.30 5.95 -7.12
N GLY A 61 4.77 7.14 -6.81
CA GLY A 61 5.79 7.81 -7.62
C GLY A 61 7.16 7.15 -7.48
N SER A 62 8.18 7.76 -8.08
CA SER A 62 9.56 7.27 -8.06
C SER A 62 10.19 7.12 -6.66
N SER A 63 9.53 7.62 -5.64
CA SER A 63 9.96 7.50 -4.24
C SER A 63 8.94 6.70 -3.45
N PHE A 64 9.38 5.66 -2.76
CA PHE A 64 8.52 4.81 -1.96
C PHE A 64 9.22 4.26 -0.73
N SER A 65 8.42 3.79 0.21
CA SER A 65 8.86 2.98 1.33
C SER A 65 8.18 1.61 1.30
N ALA A 66 8.82 0.61 1.87
CA ALA A 66 8.29 -0.74 1.97
C ALA A 66 8.54 -1.32 3.36
N SER A 67 7.55 -2.03 3.90
CA SER A 67 7.73 -2.98 5.00
C SER A 67 7.67 -4.40 4.43
N ILE A 68 8.72 -5.18 4.65
CA ILE A 68 8.84 -6.55 4.16
C ILE A 68 8.96 -7.47 5.39
N THR A 69 7.99 -8.35 5.57
CA THR A 69 7.90 -9.21 6.75
C THR A 69 7.62 -10.66 6.39
N GLY A 70 8.13 -11.56 7.21
CA GLY A 70 7.89 -12.99 7.10
C GLY A 70 8.87 -13.80 7.92
N TYR A 71 8.73 -15.12 7.90
CA TYR A 71 9.61 -16.01 8.60
C TYR A 71 10.73 -16.52 7.72
N LEU A 72 11.97 -16.38 8.16
CA LEU A 72 13.13 -17.06 7.60
C LEU A 72 13.30 -18.40 8.33
N ASN A 73 13.39 -19.50 7.57
CA ASN A 73 13.60 -20.82 8.13
C ASN A 73 15.10 -21.12 8.21
N ILE A 74 15.60 -21.25 9.44
CA ILE A 74 16.99 -21.54 9.73
C ILE A 74 17.17 -23.05 9.93
N GLY A 75 18.16 -23.62 9.26
CA GLY A 75 18.55 -25.01 9.41
C GLY A 75 19.28 -25.27 10.73
N PRO A 76 20.61 -25.47 10.72
CA PRO A 76 21.37 -25.63 11.96
C PRO A 76 21.45 -24.34 12.78
N SER A 77 21.44 -24.45 14.11
CA SER A 77 21.76 -23.32 14.98
C SER A 77 23.23 -22.94 14.81
N ALA A 78 23.49 -21.69 14.43
CA ALA A 78 24.84 -21.20 14.12
C ALA A 78 24.86 -19.66 14.08
N ASP A 79 26.04 -19.10 13.91
CA ASP A 79 26.20 -17.70 13.50
C ASP A 79 25.91 -17.55 12.02
N TYR A 80 24.98 -16.64 11.71
CA TYR A 80 24.60 -16.25 10.34
C TYR A 80 25.03 -14.83 10.05
N VAL A 81 25.71 -14.65 8.93
CA VAL A 81 26.12 -13.34 8.43
C VAL A 81 25.14 -12.89 7.38
N PHE A 82 24.42 -11.80 7.63
CA PHE A 82 23.53 -11.16 6.67
C PHE A 82 24.27 -10.08 5.90
N HIS A 83 24.11 -10.06 4.59
CA HIS A 83 24.70 -9.12 3.66
C HIS A 83 23.59 -8.37 2.96
N ILE A 84 23.56 -7.05 3.09
CA ILE A 84 22.59 -6.19 2.40
C ILE A 84 23.35 -5.27 1.44
N THR A 85 22.97 -5.32 0.18
CA THR A 85 23.36 -4.34 -0.84
C THR A 85 22.12 -3.54 -1.22
N CYS A 86 22.13 -2.24 -0.98
CA CYS A 86 21.00 -1.38 -1.31
C CYS A 86 21.45 -0.04 -1.88
N MET A 87 20.63 0.54 -2.76
CA MET A 87 20.76 1.93 -3.25
C MET A 87 19.73 2.83 -2.57
N ALA A 88 19.56 2.63 -1.26
CA ALA A 88 18.49 3.23 -0.48
C ALA A 88 18.79 3.15 1.01
N SER A 89 17.83 3.48 1.84
CA SER A 89 17.91 3.25 3.28
C SER A 89 17.21 1.95 3.63
N VAL A 90 17.82 1.17 4.53
CA VAL A 90 17.27 -0.12 4.97
C VAL A 90 17.51 -0.34 6.46
N ILE A 91 16.53 -0.94 7.12
CA ILE A 91 16.62 -1.42 8.50
C ILE A 91 16.19 -2.89 8.53
N LEU A 92 16.96 -3.75 9.17
CA LEU A 92 16.67 -5.17 9.35
C LEU A 92 16.61 -5.55 10.82
N TYR A 93 15.51 -6.21 11.20
CA TYR A 93 15.29 -6.78 12.52
C TYR A 93 15.01 -8.27 12.44
N PHE A 94 15.29 -8.98 13.53
CA PHE A 94 14.87 -10.37 13.74
C PHE A 94 14.06 -10.51 15.02
N ASP A 95 13.06 -11.37 14.97
CA ASP A 95 12.19 -11.75 16.09
C ASP A 95 11.60 -10.52 16.81
N THR A 96 11.68 -10.47 18.11
CA THR A 96 11.20 -9.37 18.95
C THR A 96 12.26 -8.29 19.22
N ALA A 97 13.40 -8.33 18.52
CA ALA A 97 14.44 -7.35 18.73
C ALA A 97 13.94 -5.93 18.44
N THR A 98 14.21 -4.99 19.33
CA THR A 98 13.94 -3.56 19.19
C THR A 98 15.13 -2.78 18.63
N THR A 99 16.32 -3.40 18.69
CA THR A 99 17.53 -2.85 18.09
C THR A 99 17.75 -3.52 16.72
N PRO A 100 17.95 -2.74 15.65
CA PRO A 100 18.17 -3.31 14.33
C PRO A 100 19.48 -4.09 14.26
N LEU A 101 19.46 -5.24 13.59
CA LEU A 101 20.68 -5.97 13.24
C LEU A 101 21.51 -5.18 12.22
N ILE A 102 20.84 -4.61 11.21
CA ILE A 102 21.45 -3.76 10.20
C ILE A 102 20.66 -2.46 10.09
N TYR A 103 21.38 -1.36 10.11
CA TYR A 103 20.88 -0.06 9.68
C TYR A 103 21.86 0.50 8.65
N ALA A 104 21.36 0.77 7.45
CA ALA A 104 22.12 1.40 6.38
C ALA A 104 21.34 2.58 5.80
N SER A 105 22.01 3.73 5.71
CA SER A 105 21.51 4.91 5.02
C SER A 105 22.39 5.17 3.81
N VAL A 106 21.76 5.29 2.64
CA VAL A 106 22.36 5.64 1.34
C VAL A 106 23.44 4.71 0.81
N SER A 107 23.11 4.00 -0.28
CA SER A 107 24.01 3.29 -1.23
C SER A 107 25.23 2.62 -0.59
N LYS A 108 25.03 1.60 0.24
CA LYS A 108 26.13 0.85 0.87
C LYS A 108 25.84 -0.63 0.96
N MET A 109 26.93 -1.39 0.85
CA MET A 109 26.95 -2.77 1.32
C MET A 109 27.15 -2.76 2.83
N LYS A 110 26.28 -3.48 3.55
CA LYS A 110 26.38 -3.71 5.00
C LYS A 110 26.28 -5.19 5.30
N ASN A 111 27.03 -5.62 6.30
CA ASN A 111 26.90 -6.96 6.87
C ASN A 111 26.83 -6.91 8.38
N ALA A 112 26.18 -7.90 8.96
CA ALA A 112 26.13 -8.12 10.39
C ALA A 112 25.91 -9.60 10.69
N THR A 113 26.42 -10.04 11.83
CA THR A 113 26.32 -11.42 12.30
C THR A 113 25.31 -11.50 13.43
N ILE A 114 24.51 -12.57 13.42
CA ILE A 114 23.57 -12.90 14.48
C ILE A 114 23.54 -14.42 14.66
N TYR A 115 23.54 -14.88 15.92
CA TYR A 115 23.28 -16.27 16.23
C TYR A 115 21.78 -16.56 16.13
N LEU A 116 21.40 -17.50 15.25
CA LEU A 116 20.03 -17.97 15.10
C LEU A 116 19.94 -19.46 15.41
N THR A 117 18.89 -19.83 16.13
CA THR A 117 18.59 -21.23 16.43
C THR A 117 17.92 -21.92 15.24
N THR A 118 17.93 -23.23 15.23
CA THR A 118 17.12 -23.99 14.26
C THR A 118 15.65 -23.63 14.38
N GLY A 119 15.00 -23.34 13.26
CA GLY A 119 13.58 -23.02 13.23
C GLY A 119 13.27 -21.73 12.46
N ARG A 120 12.16 -21.11 12.82
CA ARG A 120 11.68 -19.92 12.13
C ARG A 120 11.92 -18.67 12.93
N HIS A 121 12.51 -17.71 12.28
CA HIS A 121 12.78 -16.39 12.84
C HIS A 121 12.00 -15.34 12.05
N LEU A 122 11.25 -14.51 12.76
CA LEU A 122 10.52 -13.40 12.14
C LEU A 122 11.53 -12.37 11.64
N MET A 123 11.58 -12.19 10.33
CA MET A 123 12.38 -11.16 9.68
C MET A 123 11.48 -9.94 9.37
N ARG A 124 11.92 -8.75 9.77
CA ARG A 124 11.25 -7.48 9.52
C ARG A 124 12.26 -6.54 8.87
N LEU A 125 12.00 -6.19 7.63
CA LEU A 125 12.85 -5.30 6.84
C LEU A 125 12.05 -4.09 6.40
N TYR A 126 12.58 -2.92 6.69
CA TYR A 126 12.03 -1.63 6.27
C TYR A 126 12.97 -0.99 5.28
N PHE A 127 12.41 -0.53 4.17
CA PHE A 127 13.15 -0.02 3.03
C PHE A 127 12.55 1.31 2.59
N SER A 128 13.40 2.26 2.21
CA SER A 128 12.94 3.55 1.67
C SER A 128 13.88 4.00 0.56
N SER A 129 13.35 4.28 -0.61
CA SER A 129 14.10 4.68 -1.80
C SER A 129 13.53 5.91 -2.48
N SER A 130 14.41 6.61 -3.20
CA SER A 130 14.08 7.67 -4.13
C SER A 130 14.78 7.41 -5.45
N TYR A 131 14.04 7.26 -6.52
CA TYR A 131 14.45 7.06 -7.91
C TYR A 131 14.88 5.63 -8.28
N LEU A 132 16.08 5.21 -7.99
CA LEU A 132 16.59 3.89 -8.35
C LEU A 132 16.62 3.02 -7.10
N ALA A 133 15.67 2.10 -7.00
CA ALA A 133 15.60 1.19 -5.88
C ALA A 133 16.34 -0.12 -6.21
N ARG A 134 17.31 -0.46 -5.38
CA ARG A 134 18.00 -1.75 -5.41
C ARG A 134 18.05 -2.32 -4.00
N LEU A 135 17.59 -3.53 -3.83
CA LEU A 135 17.69 -4.28 -2.57
C LEU A 135 18.10 -5.71 -2.87
N LEU A 136 19.27 -6.10 -2.39
CA LEU A 136 19.73 -7.47 -2.39
C LEU A 136 20.04 -7.88 -0.95
N VAL A 137 19.34 -8.91 -0.46
CA VAL A 137 19.62 -9.49 0.87
C VAL A 137 20.07 -10.92 0.69
N GLN A 138 21.27 -11.19 1.18
CA GLN A 138 21.89 -12.50 1.17
C GLN A 138 22.30 -12.88 2.59
N TYR A 139 22.49 -14.16 2.82
CA TYR A 139 23.00 -14.67 4.09
C TYR A 139 23.95 -15.85 3.86
N SER A 140 24.82 -16.07 4.81
CA SER A 140 25.76 -17.19 4.81
C SER A 140 26.02 -17.65 6.24
N SER A 141 26.44 -18.89 6.40
CA SER A 141 26.94 -19.43 7.67
C SER A 141 28.01 -20.48 7.39
N PRO A 142 29.29 -20.13 7.52
CA PRO A 142 30.37 -21.11 7.38
C PRO A 142 30.22 -22.28 8.35
N GLU A 143 29.76 -22.03 9.57
CA GLU A 143 29.53 -23.05 10.59
C GLU A 143 28.45 -24.06 10.21
N ALA A 144 27.37 -23.56 9.58
CA ALA A 144 26.27 -24.40 9.05
C ALA A 144 26.56 -24.96 7.66
N GLY A 145 27.74 -24.68 7.06
CA GLY A 145 28.07 -25.08 5.69
C GLY A 145 27.24 -24.37 4.63
N LEU A 146 26.63 -23.21 4.95
CA LEU A 146 25.81 -22.44 4.03
C LEU A 146 26.66 -21.39 3.30
N PRO A 147 26.83 -21.50 1.96
CA PRO A 147 27.49 -20.47 1.17
C PRO A 147 26.64 -19.19 1.13
N LEU A 148 27.21 -18.10 0.60
CA LEU A 148 26.48 -16.87 0.39
C LEU A 148 25.29 -17.13 -0.55
N THR A 149 24.08 -16.98 -0.03
CA THR A 149 22.81 -17.35 -0.68
C THR A 149 21.84 -16.19 -0.60
N THR A 150 21.15 -15.92 -1.70
CA THR A 150 20.06 -14.91 -1.72
C THR A 150 18.85 -15.45 -0.97
N ILE A 151 18.21 -14.59 -0.18
CA ILE A 151 16.96 -14.93 0.50
C ILE A 151 15.84 -14.97 -0.53
N ASP A 152 15.19 -16.11 -0.65
CA ASP A 152 14.07 -16.36 -1.57
C ASP A 152 12.94 -17.16 -0.90
N ASP A 153 11.93 -17.54 -1.69
CA ASP A 153 10.75 -18.26 -1.20
C ASP A 153 10.99 -19.76 -0.90
N THR A 154 12.20 -20.28 -1.14
CA THR A 154 12.57 -21.63 -0.71
C THR A 154 12.87 -21.69 0.79
N VAL A 155 13.29 -20.59 1.38
CA VAL A 155 13.66 -20.47 2.79
C VAL A 155 12.75 -19.51 3.57
N THR A 156 11.86 -18.81 2.90
CA THR A 156 10.96 -17.83 3.55
C THR A 156 9.49 -18.24 3.48
N PHE A 157 8.74 -17.84 4.50
CA PHE A 157 7.31 -18.10 4.61
C PHE A 157 6.55 -16.84 5.03
N VAL A 158 5.35 -16.68 4.47
CA VAL A 158 4.45 -15.59 4.81
C VAL A 158 4.21 -15.55 6.32
N GLY A 159 4.42 -14.41 6.90
CA GLY A 159 4.23 -14.12 8.32
C GLY A 159 4.03 -12.64 8.56
N GLY A 160 3.69 -12.27 9.78
CA GLY A 160 3.44 -10.89 10.17
C GLY A 160 2.02 -10.66 10.64
N MET A 161 1.46 -9.48 10.37
CA MET A 161 0.14 -9.06 10.83
C MET A 161 -0.98 -9.53 9.90
N ALA A 162 -2.17 -9.75 10.46
CA ALA A 162 -3.39 -9.92 9.68
C ALA A 162 -3.64 -8.69 8.77
N PRO A 163 -4.34 -8.86 7.64
CA PRO A 163 -4.65 -7.74 6.75
C PRO A 163 -5.54 -6.72 7.46
N SER A 164 -5.34 -5.46 7.14
CA SER A 164 -6.23 -4.35 7.49
C SER A 164 -6.55 -3.57 6.23
N LEU A 165 -7.78 -3.13 6.11
CA LEU A 165 -8.33 -2.50 4.93
C LEU A 165 -8.95 -1.16 5.27
N GLN A 166 -8.73 -0.18 4.42
CA GLN A 166 -9.43 1.11 4.45
C GLN A 166 -9.92 1.43 3.05
N GLU A 167 -11.19 1.68 2.95
CA GLU A 167 -11.88 2.15 1.75
C GLU A 167 -12.52 3.51 2.00
N ARG A 168 -12.92 4.17 0.93
CA ARG A 168 -13.60 5.47 0.99
C ARG A 168 -15.05 5.33 0.61
N ASP A 169 -15.88 6.17 1.21
CA ASP A 169 -17.24 6.38 0.76
C ASP A 169 -17.26 6.87 -0.69
N ILE A 170 -18.22 6.36 -1.44
CA ILE A 170 -18.39 6.67 -2.87
C ILE A 170 -19.64 7.53 -3.02
N THR A 171 -19.45 8.71 -3.57
CA THR A 171 -20.58 9.59 -3.91
C THR A 171 -20.49 9.95 -5.38
N THR A 172 -21.49 9.54 -6.16
CA THR A 172 -21.63 9.94 -7.56
C THR A 172 -22.90 10.78 -7.72
N PHE A 173 -22.73 11.98 -8.18
CA PHE A 173 -23.85 12.86 -8.54
C PHE A 173 -24.13 12.70 -10.03
N ILE A 174 -25.36 12.32 -10.39
CA ILE A 174 -25.81 12.08 -11.77
C ILE A 174 -25.28 10.75 -12.35
N SER A 175 -26.10 10.11 -13.19
CA SER A 175 -25.73 8.90 -13.93
C SER A 175 -24.35 9.04 -14.59
N GLY A 176 -23.32 8.64 -13.90
CA GLY A 176 -21.93 8.82 -14.28
C GLY A 176 -21.10 7.61 -13.88
N THR A 177 -19.94 7.52 -14.49
CA THR A 177 -18.94 6.52 -14.11
C THR A 177 -18.45 6.83 -12.71
N ILE A 178 -18.47 5.82 -11.84
CA ILE A 178 -17.82 5.91 -10.54
C ILE A 178 -16.32 6.06 -10.79
N GLU A 179 -15.69 7.03 -10.13
CA GLU A 179 -14.25 7.06 -10.06
C GLU A 179 -13.76 5.72 -9.48
N THR A 180 -12.79 5.13 -10.16
CA THR A 180 -12.17 3.90 -9.71
C THR A 180 -11.54 4.13 -8.34
N THR A 181 -12.09 3.49 -7.30
CA THR A 181 -11.48 3.50 -5.98
C THR A 181 -10.59 2.29 -5.83
N ARG A 182 -9.47 2.47 -5.16
CA ARG A 182 -8.58 1.36 -4.79
C ARG A 182 -8.40 1.36 -3.28
N PRO A 183 -8.47 0.18 -2.64
CA PRO A 183 -8.30 0.08 -1.21
C PRO A 183 -6.87 0.43 -0.78
N CYS A 184 -6.77 1.03 0.39
CA CYS A 184 -5.52 1.12 1.14
C CYS A 184 -5.43 -0.08 2.08
N MET A 185 -4.27 -0.72 2.18
CA MET A 185 -4.10 -1.97 2.92
C MET A 185 -2.82 -2.00 3.75
N ARG A 186 -2.83 -2.83 4.79
CA ARG A 186 -1.70 -3.01 5.69
C ARG A 186 -1.66 -4.44 6.23
N GLY A 187 -0.50 -4.85 6.71
CA GLY A 187 -0.29 -6.11 7.43
C GLY A 187 -0.02 -7.28 6.50
N SER A 188 -0.98 -7.67 5.66
CA SER A 188 -0.80 -8.76 4.70
C SER A 188 -1.40 -8.39 3.35
N TYR A 189 -0.95 -9.07 2.31
CA TYR A 189 -1.59 -8.94 1.00
C TYR A 189 -2.95 -9.65 1.00
N ILE A 190 -3.84 -9.14 0.15
CA ILE A 190 -5.20 -9.62 -0.01
C ILE A 190 -5.28 -10.42 -1.31
N THR A 191 -5.98 -11.54 -1.26
CA THR A 191 -6.17 -12.45 -2.39
C THR A 191 -7.58 -12.41 -2.95
N SER A 192 -8.55 -11.95 -2.14
CA SER A 192 -9.93 -11.85 -2.60
C SER A 192 -10.72 -10.77 -1.87
N PHE A 193 -11.64 -10.15 -2.62
CA PHE A 193 -12.59 -9.17 -2.13
C PHE A 193 -14.01 -9.62 -2.40
N THR A 194 -14.90 -9.39 -1.44
CA THR A 194 -16.34 -9.57 -1.58
C THR A 194 -17.10 -8.39 -0.98
N VAL A 195 -18.34 -8.20 -1.39
CA VAL A 195 -19.22 -7.11 -0.90
C VAL A 195 -20.57 -7.66 -0.49
N SER A 196 -21.12 -7.11 0.58
CA SER A 196 -22.47 -7.45 1.06
C SER A 196 -23.15 -6.18 1.63
N PRO A 197 -24.42 -5.92 1.25
CA PRO A 197 -25.17 -6.54 0.15
C PRO A 197 -24.50 -6.30 -1.22
N PRO A 198 -24.97 -6.91 -2.31
CA PRO A 198 -24.45 -6.64 -3.65
C PRO A 198 -24.62 -5.17 -4.03
N PHE A 199 -23.65 -4.61 -4.75
CA PHE A 199 -23.75 -3.24 -5.26
C PHE A 199 -24.95 -3.08 -6.22
N PRO A 200 -25.44 -1.84 -6.42
CA PRO A 200 -26.44 -1.52 -7.41
C PRO A 200 -26.00 -1.98 -8.82
N VAL A 201 -26.99 -2.29 -9.66
CA VAL A 201 -26.72 -2.70 -11.04
C VAL A 201 -25.85 -1.68 -11.76
N GLY A 202 -24.78 -2.17 -12.38
CA GLY A 202 -23.80 -1.34 -13.10
C GLY A 202 -22.56 -1.00 -12.27
N ILE A 203 -22.51 -1.29 -10.98
CA ILE A 203 -21.36 -1.11 -10.11
C ILE A 203 -20.82 -2.49 -9.71
N SER A 204 -19.51 -2.63 -9.69
CA SER A 204 -18.84 -3.87 -9.30
C SER A 204 -17.55 -3.63 -8.55
N ILE A 205 -17.17 -4.62 -7.74
CA ILE A 205 -15.84 -4.73 -7.15
C ILE A 205 -15.05 -5.80 -7.89
N ASN A 206 -13.81 -5.50 -8.22
CA ASN A 206 -12.90 -6.52 -8.74
C ASN A 206 -12.49 -7.43 -7.59
N SER A 207 -12.79 -8.73 -7.71
CA SER A 207 -12.57 -9.70 -6.64
C SER A 207 -11.10 -9.94 -6.29
N VAL A 208 -10.14 -9.50 -7.10
CA VAL A 208 -8.70 -9.67 -6.88
C VAL A 208 -8.05 -8.36 -6.42
N SER A 209 -8.36 -7.25 -7.09
CA SER A 209 -7.71 -5.97 -6.81
C SER A 209 -8.47 -5.09 -5.81
N GLY A 210 -9.73 -5.42 -5.49
CA GLY A 210 -10.60 -4.59 -4.66
C GLY A 210 -11.07 -3.29 -5.32
N VAL A 211 -10.73 -3.09 -6.58
CA VAL A 211 -11.10 -1.88 -7.34
C VAL A 211 -12.62 -1.87 -7.53
N ILE A 212 -13.26 -0.80 -7.07
CA ILE A 212 -14.69 -0.56 -7.27
C ILE A 212 -14.83 0.38 -8.46
N SER A 213 -15.64 -0.03 -9.45
CA SER A 213 -15.85 0.73 -10.68
C SER A 213 -17.22 0.46 -11.27
N GLY A 214 -17.62 1.28 -12.23
CA GLY A 214 -18.84 1.09 -12.98
C GLY A 214 -19.69 2.37 -13.07
N SER A 215 -20.94 2.23 -13.47
CA SER A 215 -21.91 3.32 -13.51
C SER A 215 -23.31 2.80 -13.26
N SER A 216 -24.14 3.58 -12.59
CA SER A 216 -25.55 3.27 -12.39
C SER A 216 -26.40 4.51 -12.63
N SER A 217 -27.55 4.31 -13.25
CA SER A 217 -28.58 5.35 -13.43
C SER A 217 -29.67 5.30 -12.33
N LEU A 218 -29.65 4.27 -11.52
CA LEU A 218 -30.61 4.11 -10.44
C LEU A 218 -30.10 4.82 -9.19
N TYR A 219 -30.97 5.59 -8.55
CA TYR A 219 -30.65 6.17 -7.25
C TYR A 219 -30.54 5.09 -6.19
N SER A 220 -29.45 5.09 -5.47
CA SER A 220 -29.21 4.26 -4.28
C SER A 220 -28.33 5.02 -3.30
N SER A 221 -28.57 4.88 -2.01
CA SER A 221 -27.76 5.46 -0.94
C SER A 221 -27.79 4.47 0.22
N GLU A 222 -26.77 3.62 0.29
CA GLU A 222 -26.73 2.48 1.20
C GLU A 222 -25.32 2.19 1.68
N ASP A 223 -25.22 1.47 2.80
CA ASP A 223 -23.97 0.98 3.36
C ASP A 223 -23.64 -0.41 2.84
N TYR A 224 -22.39 -0.62 2.49
CA TYR A 224 -21.85 -1.87 1.97
C TYR A 224 -20.66 -2.32 2.80
N VAL A 225 -20.66 -3.59 3.19
CA VAL A 225 -19.53 -4.21 3.88
C VAL A 225 -18.62 -4.87 2.85
N ILE A 226 -17.41 -4.36 2.73
CA ILE A 226 -16.34 -4.98 1.94
C ILE A 226 -15.58 -5.94 2.85
N THR A 227 -15.45 -7.20 2.43
CA THR A 227 -14.61 -8.20 3.09
C THR A 227 -13.41 -8.48 2.22
N ALA A 228 -12.23 -8.35 2.77
CA ALA A 228 -10.95 -8.66 2.13
C ALA A 228 -10.29 -9.83 2.85
N SER A 229 -9.89 -10.87 2.11
CA SER A 229 -9.29 -12.09 2.64
C SER A 229 -7.90 -12.31 2.08
N GLY A 230 -6.97 -12.72 2.92
CA GLY A 230 -5.59 -13.02 2.59
C GLY A 230 -5.05 -14.21 3.38
N PRO A 231 -3.77 -14.54 3.21
CA PRO A 231 -3.16 -15.72 3.83
C PRO A 231 -3.07 -15.66 5.36
N LEU A 232 -3.10 -14.47 5.94
CA LEU A 232 -3.00 -14.25 7.38
C LEU A 232 -4.34 -13.88 8.02
N GLY A 233 -5.46 -14.07 7.31
CA GLY A 233 -6.81 -13.81 7.81
C GLY A 233 -7.63 -12.93 6.89
N SER A 234 -8.72 -12.41 7.43
CA SER A 234 -9.63 -11.51 6.72
C SER A 234 -9.93 -10.26 7.56
N THR A 235 -10.35 -9.22 6.87
CA THR A 235 -10.75 -7.94 7.46
C THR A 235 -11.99 -7.42 6.75
N THR A 236 -12.73 -6.53 7.41
CA THR A 236 -13.90 -5.88 6.83
C THR A 236 -13.81 -4.37 7.00
N THR A 237 -14.39 -3.65 6.05
CA THR A 237 -14.64 -2.21 6.17
C THR A 237 -16.05 -1.92 5.66
N THR A 238 -16.69 -0.90 6.20
CA THR A 238 -17.98 -0.43 5.72
C THR A 238 -17.79 0.86 4.95
N ILE A 239 -18.37 0.95 3.77
CA ILE A 239 -18.39 2.16 2.94
C ILE A 239 -19.84 2.57 2.68
N HIS A 240 -20.06 3.86 2.61
CA HIS A 240 -21.33 4.42 2.15
C HIS A 240 -21.26 4.71 0.65
N VAL A 241 -22.19 4.15 -0.13
CA VAL A 241 -22.27 4.38 -1.57
C VAL A 241 -23.55 5.10 -1.93
N THR A 242 -23.40 6.31 -2.44
CA THR A 242 -24.51 7.10 -2.98
C THR A 242 -24.38 7.23 -4.49
N VAL A 243 -25.36 6.76 -5.23
CA VAL A 243 -25.38 6.74 -6.70
C VAL A 243 -26.65 7.40 -7.21
N GLY A 244 -26.52 8.16 -8.30
CA GLY A 244 -27.66 8.76 -9.01
C GLY A 244 -28.06 10.11 -8.44
N VAL A 245 -29.13 10.66 -9.00
CA VAL A 245 -29.64 11.99 -8.64
C VAL A 245 -30.81 11.84 -7.72
N VAL A 246 -30.75 12.45 -6.53
CA VAL A 246 -32.00 12.80 -5.85
C VAL A 246 -32.72 13.81 -6.74
N PRO A 247 -33.94 13.51 -7.22
CA PRO A 247 -34.69 14.48 -8.00
C PRO A 247 -35.06 15.66 -7.10
N VAL A 248 -34.25 16.69 -7.09
CA VAL A 248 -34.55 17.95 -6.41
C VAL A 248 -34.75 19.01 -7.47
N SER A 249 -35.86 19.72 -7.39
CA SER A 249 -36.04 20.96 -8.15
C SER A 249 -35.05 22.00 -7.61
N GLY A 250 -34.06 22.37 -8.41
CA GLY A 250 -33.02 23.30 -7.99
C GLY A 250 -31.87 23.45 -8.99
N LEU A 251 -30.86 24.20 -8.64
CA LEU A 251 -29.68 24.48 -9.43
C LEU A 251 -28.78 23.22 -9.56
N LYS A 252 -28.35 22.94 -10.78
CA LYS A 252 -27.42 21.84 -11.10
C LYS A 252 -25.98 22.35 -10.96
N ALA A 253 -25.28 21.94 -9.92
CA ALA A 253 -23.85 22.21 -9.77
C ALA A 253 -23.01 21.07 -10.32
N LYS A 254 -21.98 21.39 -11.12
CA LYS A 254 -20.94 20.44 -11.51
C LYS A 254 -19.70 20.70 -10.68
N TYR A 255 -19.28 19.69 -9.95
CA TYR A 255 -18.04 19.71 -9.17
C TYR A 255 -16.95 19.02 -9.98
N TYR A 256 -15.80 19.67 -10.14
CA TYR A 256 -14.63 19.09 -10.78
C TYR A 256 -13.57 18.88 -9.73
N ARG A 257 -13.08 17.65 -9.62
CA ARG A 257 -11.96 17.31 -8.77
C ARG A 257 -10.67 17.50 -9.53
N LEU A 258 -9.72 18.23 -8.96
CA LEU A 258 -8.33 18.15 -9.40
C LEU A 258 -7.78 16.77 -9.06
N LEU A 259 -7.35 16.02 -10.05
CA LEU A 259 -6.70 14.73 -9.88
C LEU A 259 -5.33 14.94 -9.22
N THR A 260 -5.30 14.94 -7.90
CA THR A 260 -4.06 14.71 -7.17
C THR A 260 -3.95 13.21 -6.89
N PRO A 261 -2.74 12.61 -6.98
CA PRO A 261 -2.57 11.21 -6.65
C PRO A 261 -3.12 10.91 -5.26
N GLN A 262 -3.93 9.87 -5.12
CA GLN A 262 -4.48 9.48 -3.84
C GLN A 262 -3.40 8.75 -3.04
N ILE A 263 -2.91 9.38 -1.99
CA ILE A 263 -1.94 8.81 -1.05
C ILE A 263 -2.69 8.31 0.17
N CYS A 264 -2.46 7.08 0.59
CA CYS A 264 -3.08 6.49 1.78
C CYS A 264 -2.67 7.23 3.05
N GLY A 265 -3.63 7.51 3.91
CA GLY A 265 -3.36 8.19 5.19
C GLY A 265 -3.30 9.72 5.17
N MET A 266 -3.37 10.36 4.01
CA MET A 266 -3.45 11.82 3.93
C MET A 266 -4.89 12.34 3.93
N THR A 267 -5.14 13.34 4.76
CA THR A 267 -6.38 14.14 4.71
C THR A 267 -6.23 15.17 3.59
N TYR A 268 -6.99 15.00 2.51
CA TYR A 268 -6.95 15.96 1.41
C TYR A 268 -7.80 17.16 1.70
N PHE A 269 -7.24 18.35 1.45
CA PHE A 269 -8.05 19.53 1.22
C PHE A 269 -8.65 19.45 -0.18
N LEU A 270 -9.96 19.37 -0.26
CA LEU A 270 -10.72 19.47 -1.50
C LEU A 270 -10.65 20.91 -2.00
N ASP A 271 -9.80 21.21 -2.97
CA ASP A 271 -9.97 22.40 -3.79
C ASP A 271 -11.15 22.16 -4.76
N VAL A 272 -12.31 22.58 -4.34
CA VAL A 272 -13.52 22.51 -5.14
C VAL A 272 -13.53 23.72 -6.07
N ILE A 273 -13.22 23.51 -7.37
CA ILE A 273 -13.46 24.54 -8.38
C ILE A 273 -14.94 24.46 -8.78
N LEU A 274 -15.72 25.40 -8.32
CA LEU A 274 -17.10 25.57 -8.75
C LEU A 274 -17.10 26.24 -10.14
N LYS A 275 -17.47 25.51 -11.17
CA LYS A 275 -17.76 26.09 -12.47
C LYS A 275 -19.28 26.26 -12.60
N PHE A 276 -19.74 27.49 -12.45
CA PHE A 276 -21.15 27.81 -12.64
C PHE A 276 -21.48 27.74 -14.14
N ALA A 277 -22.64 27.19 -14.48
CA ALA A 277 -23.20 27.35 -15.84
C ALA A 277 -23.58 28.81 -16.06
N ASP A 278 -23.54 29.27 -17.30
CA ASP A 278 -23.62 30.67 -17.72
C ASP A 278 -24.86 31.51 -17.34
N THR A 279 -25.64 31.04 -16.37
CA THR A 279 -26.78 31.78 -15.82
C THR A 279 -26.79 31.69 -14.31
N VAL A 280 -25.88 32.41 -13.65
CA VAL A 280 -25.82 32.49 -12.20
C VAL A 280 -26.58 33.71 -11.73
N ASP A 281 -27.60 33.48 -10.90
CA ASP A 281 -28.14 34.53 -10.05
C ASP A 281 -27.09 34.86 -8.96
N ALA A 282 -26.61 36.10 -8.96
CA ALA A 282 -25.52 36.59 -8.12
C ALA A 282 -25.86 36.61 -6.60
N SER A 283 -26.93 36.00 -6.18
CA SER A 283 -27.43 36.02 -4.81
C SER A 283 -27.01 34.82 -3.95
N ILE A 284 -26.22 33.84 -4.47
CA ILE A 284 -25.76 32.70 -3.68
C ILE A 284 -24.47 33.09 -2.95
N TYR A 285 -24.61 33.59 -1.76
CA TYR A 285 -23.52 33.81 -0.82
C TYR A 285 -23.33 32.55 0.05
N HIS A 286 -22.15 31.93 -0.03
CA HIS A 286 -21.77 30.83 0.86
C HIS A 286 -20.73 31.36 1.86
N PRO A 287 -21.13 31.63 3.12
CA PRO A 287 -20.23 32.26 4.12
C PRO A 287 -19.12 31.37 4.65
N GLU A 288 -19.05 30.08 4.25
CA GLU A 288 -18.15 29.10 4.84
C GLU A 288 -16.96 28.70 3.96
N LEU A 289 -16.79 29.31 2.79
CA LEU A 289 -15.61 29.07 1.98
C LEU A 289 -14.51 30.05 2.40
N PRO A 290 -13.37 29.59 2.96
CA PRO A 290 -12.25 30.48 3.21
C PRO A 290 -11.74 31.03 1.87
N LEU A 291 -11.77 32.33 1.72
CA LEU A 291 -11.10 33.02 0.63
C LEU A 291 -9.60 32.72 0.75
N GLY A 292 -9.09 31.88 -0.14
CA GLY A 292 -7.67 31.67 -0.29
C GLY A 292 -7.01 33.00 -0.64
N HIS A 293 -6.12 33.47 0.21
CA HIS A 293 -5.27 34.59 -0.12
C HIS A 293 -4.30 34.16 -1.22
N ALA A 294 -4.22 35.02 -2.25
CA ALA A 294 -3.29 34.92 -3.36
C ALA A 294 -1.83 34.98 -2.91
#